data_53fb57073950a6cd7a31822219fa126e
#
_entry.id   53fb57073950a6cd7a31822219fa126e
#
_cell.length_a   1.000
_cell.length_b   1.000
_cell.length_c   1.000
_cell.angle_alpha   90.00
_cell.angle_beta   90.00
_cell.angle_gamma   90.00
#
_symmetry.space_group_name_H-M   'P 1'
#
loop_
_entity.id
_entity.type
_entity.pdbx_description
1 polymer ?
#
loop_
_entity_poly.entity_id
_entity_poly.type
_entity_poly.pdbx_seq_one_letter_code
_entity_poly.pdbx_strand_id
1 'polypeptide(L)'
;MNNIADPVIMAIKPRFAKLIYEGRKVWEFRKTPPPLMRLVYVYESAPVSAITGTLLFRSKVEGILDDVWETVTRSNVFTKNGTGIGYDALRAYVGNSQTVAALRVCAPEKMDKPVKILFRPPLNWCSLTAAARRGFCAGNVVGRTKMSYETNETEEKE
;
A
#
# COMPACT_ATOMS: atom_id res chain seq x y z
N MET A 1 9.14 -3.82 -24.52
CA MET A 1 7.82 -3.86 -23.87
C MET A 1 8.02 -3.43 -22.43
N ASN A 2 7.52 -2.28 -22.08
CA ASN A 2 7.52 -1.86 -20.68
C ASN A 2 6.47 -2.70 -19.93
N ASN A 3 6.93 -3.74 -19.27
CA ASN A 3 6.07 -4.55 -18.41
C ASN A 3 5.78 -3.73 -17.15
N ILE A 4 4.76 -2.87 -17.20
CA ILE A 4 4.29 -2.14 -16.04
C ILE A 4 3.81 -3.23 -15.06
N ALA A 5 4.52 -3.35 -13.95
CA ALA A 5 4.18 -4.33 -12.95
C ALA A 5 2.74 -4.10 -12.44
N ASP A 6 1.94 -5.16 -12.36
CA ASP A 6 0.54 -5.10 -11.93
C ASP A 6 0.39 -4.38 -10.58
N PRO A 7 -0.38 -3.28 -10.51
CA PRO A 7 -0.60 -2.56 -9.25
C PRO A 7 -1.23 -3.44 -8.18
N VAL A 8 -1.13 -3.00 -6.94
CA VAL A 8 -1.65 -3.69 -5.76
C VAL A 8 -2.75 -2.85 -5.13
N ILE A 9 -3.80 -3.49 -4.64
CA ILE A 9 -4.79 -2.90 -3.74
C ILE A 9 -4.52 -3.46 -2.35
N MET A 10 -4.33 -2.58 -1.37
CA MET A 10 -4.02 -2.96 0.00
C MET A 10 -5.02 -2.34 0.98
N ALA A 11 -5.60 -3.19 1.84
CA ALA A 11 -6.45 -2.73 2.92
C ALA A 11 -5.62 -2.16 4.07
N ILE A 12 -5.87 -0.91 4.44
CA ILE A 12 -5.22 -0.22 5.55
C ILE A 12 -6.32 0.38 6.44
N LYS A 13 -6.16 0.26 7.75
CA LYS A 13 -7.11 0.89 8.69
C LYS A 13 -7.03 2.41 8.60
N PRO A 14 -8.15 3.15 8.67
CA PRO A 14 -8.18 4.61 8.52
C PRO A 14 -7.18 5.34 9.41
N ARG A 15 -7.02 4.91 10.67
CA ARG A 15 -6.04 5.50 11.61
C ARG A 15 -4.60 5.42 11.10
N PHE A 16 -4.24 4.32 10.43
CA PHE A 16 -2.89 4.15 9.89
C PHE A 16 -2.73 4.87 8.56
N ALA A 17 -3.74 4.86 7.70
CA ALA A 17 -3.72 5.62 6.45
C ALA A 17 -3.51 7.12 6.71
N LYS A 18 -4.21 7.67 7.70
CA LYS A 18 -4.01 9.06 8.14
C LYS A 18 -2.55 9.35 8.50
N LEU A 19 -1.95 8.51 9.34
CA LEU A 19 -0.54 8.69 9.75
C LEU A 19 0.44 8.55 8.56
N ILE A 20 0.13 7.68 7.60
CA ILE A 20 0.90 7.52 6.37
C ILE A 20 0.85 8.79 5.53
N TYR A 21 -0.33 9.35 5.28
CA TYR A 21 -0.50 10.57 4.48
C TYR A 21 0.11 11.81 5.17
N GLU A 22 0.12 11.83 6.49
CA GLU A 22 0.78 12.87 7.28
C GLU A 22 2.32 12.70 7.37
N GLY A 23 2.88 11.62 6.80
CA GLY A 23 4.31 11.33 6.89
C GLY A 23 4.79 10.86 8.27
N ARG A 24 3.88 10.57 9.18
CA ARG A 24 4.17 10.15 10.56
C ARG A 24 4.35 8.66 10.72
N LYS A 25 3.76 7.86 9.82
CA LYS A 25 3.96 6.42 9.73
C LYS A 25 4.74 6.12 8.45
N VAL A 26 5.99 5.71 8.60
CA VAL A 26 6.91 5.42 7.50
C VAL A 26 7.21 3.92 7.35
N TRP A 27 6.70 3.11 8.26
CA TRP A 27 6.78 1.66 8.22
C TRP A 27 5.40 1.05 8.32
N GLU A 28 5.07 0.18 7.37
CA GLU A 28 3.87 -0.65 7.40
C GLU A 28 4.26 -2.10 7.67
N PHE A 29 3.52 -2.77 8.55
CA PHE A 29 3.84 -4.14 8.97
C PHE A 29 2.86 -5.13 8.39
N ARG A 30 3.38 -6.20 7.77
CA ARG A 30 2.58 -7.28 7.18
C ARG A 30 3.21 -8.64 7.44
N LYS A 31 2.35 -9.64 7.76
CA LYS A 31 2.79 -11.04 7.83
C LYS A 31 3.08 -11.58 6.43
N THR A 32 2.29 -11.18 5.46
CA THR A 32 2.48 -11.48 4.05
C THR A 32 2.61 -10.16 3.29
N PRO A 33 3.84 -9.73 2.98
CA PRO A 33 4.06 -8.45 2.32
C PRO A 33 3.73 -8.51 0.82
N PRO A 34 3.26 -7.41 0.23
CA PRO A 34 3.15 -7.27 -1.21
C PRO A 34 4.53 -7.12 -1.86
N PRO A 35 4.62 -7.29 -3.19
CA PRO A 35 5.84 -7.00 -3.93
C PRO A 35 6.27 -5.54 -3.78
N LEU A 36 7.59 -5.30 -3.71
CA LEU A 36 8.17 -3.96 -3.64
C LEU A 36 8.08 -3.23 -4.99
N MET A 37 8.17 -1.90 -4.93
CA MET A 37 8.24 -0.99 -6.08
C MET A 37 7.06 -1.11 -7.06
N ARG A 38 5.89 -1.47 -6.54
CA ARG A 38 4.63 -1.44 -7.28
C ARG A 38 3.74 -0.33 -6.76
N LEU A 39 2.94 0.25 -7.63
CA LEU A 39 1.90 1.18 -7.21
C LEU A 39 0.91 0.45 -6.30
N VAL A 40 0.69 0.99 -5.12
CA VAL A 40 -0.26 0.49 -4.14
C VAL A 40 -1.42 1.46 -4.03
N TYR A 41 -2.62 1.00 -4.36
CA TYR A 41 -3.85 1.70 -4.04
C TYR A 41 -4.23 1.43 -2.60
N VAL A 42 -4.33 2.48 -1.80
CA VAL A 42 -4.71 2.39 -0.39
C VAL A 42 -6.22 2.30 -0.28
N TYR A 43 -6.72 1.13 0.09
CA TYR A 43 -8.12 0.94 0.46
C TYR A 43 -8.26 1.12 1.96
N GLU A 44 -8.85 2.23 2.38
CA GLU A 44 -9.19 2.40 3.79
C GLU A 44 -10.39 1.52 4.14
N SER A 45 -10.19 0.62 5.11
CA SER A 45 -11.25 -0.26 5.59
C SER A 45 -12.38 0.52 6.28
N ALA A 46 -13.45 -0.19 6.67
CA ALA A 46 -14.57 0.44 7.36
C ALA A 46 -14.12 1.35 8.52
N PRO A 47 -14.77 2.50 8.72
CA PRO A 47 -16.03 2.97 8.09
C PRO A 47 -15.84 3.68 6.75
N VAL A 48 -14.62 3.96 6.30
CA VAL A 48 -14.35 4.72 5.06
C VAL A 48 -14.73 3.90 3.83
N SER A 49 -14.28 2.65 3.75
CA SER A 49 -14.61 1.68 2.70
C SER A 49 -14.42 2.21 1.28
N ALA A 50 -13.28 2.82 1.01
CA ALA A 50 -12.94 3.43 -0.27
C ALA A 50 -11.43 3.46 -0.51
N ILE A 51 -11.03 3.56 -1.79
CA ILE A 51 -9.65 3.91 -2.15
C ILE A 51 -9.46 5.40 -1.92
N THR A 52 -8.46 5.75 -1.12
CA THR A 52 -8.22 7.14 -0.68
C THR A 52 -6.91 7.71 -1.15
N GLY A 53 -6.04 6.92 -1.72
CA GLY A 53 -4.75 7.38 -2.21
C GLY A 53 -3.87 6.26 -2.73
N THR A 54 -2.61 6.60 -2.93
CA THR A 54 -1.57 5.69 -3.43
C THR A 54 -0.28 5.81 -2.63
N LEU A 55 0.54 4.80 -2.69
CA LEU A 55 1.90 4.79 -2.17
C LEU A 55 2.77 3.75 -2.89
N LEU A 56 4.05 3.71 -2.54
CA LEU A 56 4.99 2.68 -2.92
C LEU A 56 5.65 2.10 -1.67
N PHE A 57 6.04 0.84 -1.72
CA PHE A 57 6.98 0.27 -0.75
C PHE A 57 8.37 0.15 -1.38
N ARG A 58 9.33 0.90 -0.86
CA ARG A 58 10.67 0.99 -1.41
C ARG A 58 11.56 -0.17 -1.02
N SER A 59 11.45 -0.61 0.21
CA SER A 59 12.27 -1.67 0.79
C SER A 59 11.52 -2.39 1.90
N LYS A 60 12.02 -3.53 2.32
CA LYS A 60 11.48 -4.26 3.46
C LYS A 60 12.59 -4.78 4.37
N VAL A 61 12.26 -4.89 5.65
CA VAL A 61 12.98 -5.66 6.65
C VAL A 61 12.08 -6.81 7.07
N GLU A 62 12.54 -8.05 6.95
CA GLU A 62 11.73 -9.23 7.21
C GLU A 62 12.46 -10.19 8.14
N GLY A 63 11.78 -10.74 9.12
CA GLY A 63 12.34 -11.65 10.09
C GLY A 63 11.44 -11.83 11.29
N ILE A 64 11.99 -12.35 12.38
CA ILE A 64 11.27 -12.43 13.66
C ILE A 64 10.99 -11.03 14.19
N LEU A 65 9.89 -10.90 14.92
CA LEU A 65 9.38 -9.60 15.37
C LEU A 65 10.43 -8.74 16.08
N ASP A 66 11.18 -9.32 17.01
CA ASP A 66 12.14 -8.55 17.82
C ASP A 66 13.25 -7.95 16.97
N ASP A 67 13.79 -8.71 16.03
CA ASP A 67 14.85 -8.24 15.13
C ASP A 67 14.33 -7.15 14.17
N VAL A 68 13.14 -7.34 13.64
CA VAL A 68 12.48 -6.34 12.77
C VAL A 68 12.21 -5.05 13.54
N TRP A 69 11.65 -5.17 14.75
CA TRP A 69 11.36 -4.02 15.60
C TRP A 69 12.61 -3.23 15.97
N GLU A 70 13.66 -3.93 16.40
CA GLU A 70 14.93 -3.30 16.70
C GLU A 70 15.52 -2.58 15.48
N THR A 71 15.48 -3.21 14.33
CA THR A 71 15.99 -2.62 13.08
C THR A 71 15.26 -1.34 12.71
N VAL A 72 13.91 -1.36 12.71
CA VAL A 72 13.12 -0.19 12.29
C VAL A 72 13.15 0.95 13.30
N THR A 73 13.28 0.64 14.58
CA THR A 73 13.37 1.67 15.63
C THR A 73 14.75 2.29 15.75
N ARG A 74 15.80 1.55 15.45
CA ARG A 74 17.17 2.10 15.35
C ARG A 74 17.38 2.99 14.13
N SER A 75 16.75 2.65 13.01
CA SER A 75 16.84 3.40 11.76
C SER A 75 16.07 4.73 11.80
N ASN A 76 15.73 5.20 12.97
CA ASN A 76 14.85 6.34 13.24
C ASN A 76 15.50 7.67 12.89
N VAL A 77 15.81 7.87 11.62
CA VAL A 77 16.42 9.11 11.11
C VAL A 77 15.41 10.26 11.09
N PHE A 78 14.08 9.99 11.15
CA PHE A 78 13.10 11.02 10.83
C PHE A 78 11.94 11.22 11.80
N THR A 79 11.53 10.26 12.61
CA THR A 79 10.44 10.48 13.56
C THR A 79 10.47 9.50 14.74
N LYS A 80 10.22 10.02 15.93
CA LYS A 80 10.11 9.26 17.19
C LYS A 80 9.05 8.15 17.18
N ASN A 81 8.17 8.07 16.14
CA ASN A 81 7.05 7.15 16.04
C ASN A 81 6.77 6.70 14.60
N GLY A 82 7.79 6.53 13.76
CA GLY A 82 7.65 6.13 12.35
C GLY A 82 6.96 4.79 12.12
N THR A 83 6.75 4.00 13.15
CA THR A 83 6.02 2.73 13.10
C THR A 83 4.49 2.93 13.10
N GLY A 84 3.98 4.01 13.69
CA GLY A 84 2.55 4.28 13.83
C GLY A 84 1.80 3.27 14.71
N ILE A 85 2.52 2.33 15.32
CA ILE A 85 2.00 1.27 16.20
C ILE A 85 3.06 0.97 17.26
N GLY A 86 2.63 0.66 18.48
CA GLY A 86 3.53 0.22 19.55
C GLY A 86 3.90 -1.25 19.44
N TYR A 87 4.98 -1.65 20.12
CA TYR A 87 5.47 -3.03 20.10
C TYR A 87 4.41 -4.05 20.55
N ASP A 88 3.70 -3.80 21.65
CA ASP A 88 2.71 -4.73 22.18
C ASP A 88 1.54 -4.95 21.23
N ALA A 89 1.07 -3.88 20.58
CA ALA A 89 0.01 -3.97 19.58
C ALA A 89 0.49 -4.70 18.31
N LEU A 90 1.75 -4.49 17.91
CA LEU A 90 2.34 -5.21 16.79
C LEU A 90 2.53 -6.68 17.12
N ARG A 91 2.99 -7.01 18.32
CA ARG A 91 3.12 -8.39 18.81
C ARG A 91 1.77 -9.11 18.81
N ALA A 92 0.71 -8.45 19.26
CA ALA A 92 -0.64 -9.01 19.20
C ALA A 92 -1.12 -9.28 17.78
N TYR A 93 -0.79 -8.37 16.85
CA TYR A 93 -1.09 -8.54 15.43
C TYR A 93 -0.32 -9.71 14.80
N VAL A 94 0.97 -9.83 15.09
CA VAL A 94 1.83 -10.91 14.57
C VAL A 94 1.36 -12.26 15.12
N GLY A 95 0.98 -12.32 16.40
CA GLY A 95 0.47 -13.53 17.06
C GLY A 95 1.47 -14.67 16.95
N ASN A 96 1.01 -15.83 16.48
CA ASN A 96 1.83 -17.03 16.32
C ASN A 96 2.61 -17.08 15.00
N SER A 97 2.57 -16.04 14.18
CA SER A 97 3.40 -15.98 12.98
C SER A 97 4.87 -15.93 13.36
N GLN A 98 5.70 -16.69 12.64
CA GLN A 98 7.13 -16.74 12.92
C GLN A 98 7.85 -15.47 12.42
N THR A 99 7.33 -14.87 11.36
CA THR A 99 7.95 -13.71 10.72
C THR A 99 6.95 -12.59 10.45
N VAL A 100 7.47 -11.38 10.38
CA VAL A 100 6.77 -10.17 9.95
C VAL A 100 7.68 -9.35 9.04
N ALA A 101 7.10 -8.64 8.09
CA ALA A 101 7.82 -7.69 7.27
C ALA A 101 7.44 -6.25 7.65
N ALA A 102 8.44 -5.40 7.84
CA ALA A 102 8.30 -3.96 7.88
C ALA A 102 8.61 -3.38 6.51
N LEU A 103 7.65 -2.70 5.92
CA LEU A 103 7.69 -2.14 4.57
C LEU A 103 7.92 -0.64 4.65
N ARG A 104 8.97 -0.13 4.00
CA ARG A 104 9.26 1.30 3.97
C ARG A 104 8.30 2.01 3.01
N VAL A 105 7.45 2.85 3.56
CA VAL A 105 6.51 3.69 2.80
C VAL A 105 7.26 4.78 2.06
N CYS A 106 6.91 4.98 0.80
CA CYS A 106 7.47 5.98 -0.08
C CYS A 106 6.35 6.65 -0.91
N ALA A 107 6.48 7.94 -1.17
CA ALA A 107 5.59 8.73 -2.00
C ALA A 107 4.09 8.52 -1.70
N PRO A 108 3.63 8.65 -0.45
CA PRO A 108 2.21 8.57 -0.16
C PRO A 108 1.49 9.79 -0.71
N GLU A 109 0.45 9.55 -1.50
CA GLU A 109 -0.41 10.60 -2.06
C GLU A 109 -1.87 10.34 -1.73
N LYS A 110 -2.51 11.30 -1.08
CA LYS A 110 -3.94 11.26 -0.82
C LYS A 110 -4.70 11.82 -2.01
N MET A 111 -5.75 11.11 -2.44
CA MET A 111 -6.66 11.60 -3.49
C MET A 111 -7.59 12.70 -2.94
N ASP A 112 -7.94 13.67 -3.79
CA ASP A 112 -8.93 14.70 -3.44
C ASP A 112 -10.32 14.10 -3.19
N LYS A 113 -10.67 13.07 -3.96
CA LYS A 113 -11.96 12.38 -3.85
C LYS A 113 -11.73 10.87 -3.70
N PRO A 114 -12.18 10.28 -2.59
CA PRO A 114 -12.18 8.82 -2.42
C PRO A 114 -12.97 8.12 -3.52
N VAL A 115 -12.49 6.94 -3.93
CA VAL A 115 -13.14 6.11 -4.96
C VAL A 115 -13.76 4.88 -4.29
N LYS A 116 -15.09 4.78 -4.35
CA LYS A 116 -15.81 3.58 -3.92
C LYS A 116 -15.50 2.42 -4.84
N ILE A 117 -15.29 1.24 -4.27
CA ILE A 117 -15.11 0.01 -5.04
C ILE A 117 -16.40 -0.82 -5.01
N LEU A 118 -16.68 -1.49 -6.13
CA LEU A 118 -17.89 -2.33 -6.31
C LEU A 118 -17.59 -3.82 -6.18
N PHE A 119 -16.43 -4.17 -5.70
CA PHE A 119 -16.00 -5.55 -5.47
C PHE A 119 -15.64 -5.76 -4.00
N ARG A 120 -15.52 -7.02 -3.59
CA ARG A 120 -15.10 -7.34 -2.22
C ARG A 120 -13.64 -6.93 -2.03
N PRO A 121 -13.34 -6.03 -1.08
CA PRO A 121 -11.97 -5.62 -0.81
C PRO A 121 -11.12 -6.80 -0.32
N PRO A 122 -9.80 -6.79 -0.55
CA PRO A 122 -8.92 -7.79 0.02
C PRO A 122 -8.87 -7.65 1.55
N LEU A 123 -8.66 -8.75 2.26
CA LEU A 123 -8.42 -8.71 3.72
C LEU A 123 -7.03 -8.16 4.05
N ASN A 124 -6.07 -8.36 3.15
CA ASN A 124 -4.70 -7.87 3.26
C ASN A 124 -4.35 -7.04 2.02
N TRP A 125 -3.99 -7.71 0.95
CA TRP A 125 -3.73 -7.11 -0.36
C TRP A 125 -4.03 -8.09 -1.49
N CYS A 126 -4.22 -7.58 -2.70
CA CYS A 126 -4.26 -8.37 -3.93
C CYS A 126 -3.74 -7.53 -5.11
N SER A 127 -3.32 -8.20 -6.18
CA SER A 127 -3.01 -7.50 -7.42
C SER A 127 -4.28 -6.96 -8.08
N LEU A 128 -4.13 -5.91 -8.89
CA LEU A 128 -5.25 -5.33 -9.64
C LEU A 128 -5.87 -6.35 -10.61
N THR A 129 -5.06 -7.18 -11.25
CA THR A 129 -5.52 -8.29 -12.10
C THR A 129 -6.36 -9.29 -11.31
N ALA A 130 -5.95 -9.65 -10.09
CA ALA A 130 -6.73 -10.55 -9.24
C ALA A 130 -8.05 -9.92 -8.79
N ALA A 131 -8.06 -8.62 -8.50
CA ALA A 131 -9.27 -7.87 -8.19
C ALA A 131 -10.24 -7.83 -9.37
N ALA A 132 -9.75 -7.62 -10.60
CA ALA A 132 -10.54 -7.63 -11.82
C ALA A 132 -11.25 -8.98 -12.04
N ARG A 133 -10.58 -10.09 -11.76
CA ARG A 133 -11.19 -11.44 -11.85
C ARG A 133 -12.31 -11.67 -10.84
N ARG A 134 -12.37 -10.88 -9.76
CA ARG A 134 -13.43 -10.93 -8.73
C ARG A 134 -14.61 -10.01 -9.04
N GLY A 135 -14.76 -9.54 -10.28
CA GLY A 135 -15.83 -8.65 -10.71
C GLY A 135 -15.47 -7.16 -10.64
N PHE A 136 -14.19 -6.85 -10.53
CA PHE A 136 -13.70 -5.50 -10.66
C PHE A 136 -13.67 -5.08 -12.13
N CYS A 137 -14.54 -4.15 -12.52
CA CYS A 137 -14.42 -3.46 -13.80
C CYS A 137 -13.47 -2.28 -13.64
N ALA A 138 -12.31 -2.34 -14.27
CA ALA A 138 -11.28 -1.31 -14.22
C ALA A 138 -11.81 0.11 -14.49
N GLY A 139 -12.88 0.24 -15.25
CA GLY A 139 -13.58 1.52 -15.49
C GLY A 139 -14.13 2.22 -14.25
N ASN A 140 -14.32 1.50 -13.15
CA ASN A 140 -14.90 2.07 -11.94
C ASN A 140 -13.85 2.64 -10.96
N VAL A 141 -12.60 2.19 -11.04
CA VAL A 141 -11.48 2.76 -10.26
C VAL A 141 -10.62 3.66 -11.13
N VAL A 142 -10.42 3.31 -12.41
CA VAL A 142 -9.60 4.05 -13.36
C VAL A 142 -10.40 5.17 -14.05
N GLY A 143 -11.73 5.12 -14.00
CA GLY A 143 -12.60 6.03 -14.77
C GLY A 143 -12.59 7.50 -14.34
N ARG A 144 -11.78 7.90 -13.37
CA ARG A 144 -11.65 9.31 -12.96
C ARG A 144 -10.24 9.77 -12.62
N THR A 145 -9.29 8.89 -12.51
CA THR A 145 -7.89 9.27 -12.60
C THR A 145 -7.46 8.95 -14.00
N LYS A 146 -7.57 9.92 -14.91
CA LYS A 146 -6.84 9.88 -16.18
C LYS A 146 -5.37 9.78 -15.79
N MET A 147 -4.87 8.56 -15.64
CA MET A 147 -3.47 8.32 -15.89
C MET A 147 -3.33 8.48 -17.39
N SER A 148 -3.03 9.71 -17.81
CA SER A 148 -2.55 10.02 -19.15
C SER A 148 -1.19 9.34 -19.31
N TYR A 149 -1.23 8.05 -19.63
CA TYR A 149 -0.16 7.47 -20.40
C TYR A 149 -0.47 7.88 -21.85
N GLU A 150 -0.11 9.09 -22.21
CA GLU A 150 0.06 9.44 -23.60
C GLU A 150 1.15 8.52 -24.14
N THR A 151 0.75 7.46 -24.80
CA THR A 151 1.59 6.80 -25.79
C THR A 151 1.83 7.85 -26.86
N ASN A 152 2.98 8.48 -26.83
CA ASN A 152 3.50 9.17 -28.00
C ASN A 152 3.76 8.12 -29.09
N GLU A 153 2.74 7.75 -29.82
CA GLU A 153 2.89 7.23 -31.16
C GLU A 153 3.26 8.43 -32.04
N THR A 154 4.54 8.63 -32.20
CA THR A 154 5.06 9.43 -33.30
C THR A 154 4.76 8.66 -34.58
N GLU A 155 3.69 9.03 -35.28
CA GLU A 155 3.55 8.73 -36.70
C GLU A 155 4.68 9.47 -37.43
N GLU A 156 5.76 8.77 -37.75
CA GLU A 156 6.60 9.14 -38.89
C GLU A 156 5.83 8.81 -40.14
N LYS A 157 5.24 9.84 -40.74
CA LYS A 157 4.96 9.86 -42.18
C LYS A 157 6.20 10.42 -42.87
N GLU A 158 6.74 9.60 -43.80
CA GLU A 158 7.67 9.90 -44.88
C GLU A 158 8.10 11.30 -45.11
#